data_b1433ebeca038343e374c4245d382547
#
_entry.id   b1433ebeca038343e374c4245d382547
#
_cell.length_a   1.000
_cell.length_b   1.000
_cell.length_c   1.000
_cell.angle_alpha   90.00
_cell.angle_beta   90.00
_cell.angle_gamma   90.00
#
_symmetry.space_group_name_H-M   'P 1'
#
loop_
_entity.id
_entity.type
_entity.pdbx_description
1 polymer ?
#
loop_
_entity_poly.entity_id
_entity_poly.type
_entity_poly.pdbx_seq_one_letter_code
_entity_poly.pdbx_strand_id
1 'polypeptide(L)'
;VASRGFIELLRLADLARARKSGRRGGQEFDWQGVVFEIGGQRLVAPMGQVSEVLSMPEYTSLPLVKPWMLGIANIRGRLLPLTDLSHFLQVPSRLTQMSQRKVIVIDYDNNFSGLLVDQVLGIEQFTQEQYRPEAIDPESPFAPYNHGKFFKNDQDWYVFMPSLLAQDPRYSDAAI
;
A
#
# COMPACT_ATOMS: atom_id res chain seq x y z
N VAL A 1 2.79 -1.35 27.50
CA VAL A 1 2.50 -0.01 26.95
C VAL A 1 2.72 -0.03 25.44
N ALA A 2 1.70 0.35 24.70
CA ALA A 2 1.81 0.42 23.24
C ALA A 2 2.85 1.46 22.83
N SER A 3 3.68 1.11 21.86
CA SER A 3 4.61 2.08 21.31
C SER A 3 3.85 3.24 20.66
N ARG A 4 4.38 4.44 20.76
CA ARG A 4 3.76 5.63 20.18
C ARG A 4 3.54 5.49 18.67
N GLY A 5 4.50 4.87 17.98
CA GLY A 5 4.42 4.62 16.55
C GLY A 5 3.31 3.66 16.18
N PHE A 6 3.08 2.61 16.98
CA PHE A 6 2.01 1.66 16.75
C PHE A 6 0.62 2.29 16.96
N ILE A 7 0.49 3.12 18.01
CA ILE A 7 -0.76 3.85 18.27
C ILE A 7 -1.08 4.79 17.11
N GLU A 8 -0.08 5.50 16.61
CA GLU A 8 -0.23 6.37 15.46
C GLU A 8 -0.64 5.59 14.20
N LEU A 9 -0.02 4.43 13.98
CA LEU A 9 -0.37 3.54 12.87
C LEU A 9 -1.82 3.07 12.98
N LEU A 10 -2.28 2.69 14.16
CA LEU A 10 -3.68 2.33 14.40
C LEU A 10 -4.62 3.50 14.11
N ARG A 11 -4.24 4.71 14.52
CA ARG A 11 -5.05 5.91 14.29
C ARG A 11 -5.19 6.22 12.81
N LEU A 12 -4.11 6.10 12.04
CA LEU A 12 -4.10 6.39 10.61
C LEU A 12 -4.84 5.32 9.80
N ALA A 13 -4.75 4.06 10.22
CA ALA A 13 -5.26 2.94 9.43
C ALA A 13 -6.72 2.60 9.74
N ASP A 14 -7.23 2.85 10.94
CA ASP A 14 -8.43 2.17 11.43
C ASP A 14 -9.50 3.06 12.07
N LEU A 15 -9.44 4.37 11.89
CA LEU A 15 -10.47 5.27 12.41
C LEU A 15 -11.89 4.91 11.93
N ALA A 16 -12.01 4.35 10.73
CA ALA A 16 -13.29 3.95 10.17
C ALA A 16 -13.78 2.58 10.65
N ARG A 17 -12.85 1.67 10.97
CA ARG A 17 -13.19 0.30 11.40
C ARG A 17 -13.44 0.20 12.91
N ALA A 18 -12.75 0.97 13.71
CA ALA A 18 -12.93 0.98 15.16
C ALA A 18 -14.36 1.37 15.57
N ARG A 19 -15.09 2.03 14.69
CA ARG A 19 -16.51 2.36 14.88
C ARG A 19 -17.46 1.22 14.54
N LYS A 20 -17.05 0.27 13.68
CA LYS A 20 -17.91 -0.82 13.19
C LYS A 20 -17.73 -2.14 13.93
N SER A 21 -16.54 -2.42 14.42
CA SER A 21 -16.30 -3.60 15.25
C SER A 21 -16.50 -3.20 16.70
N GLY A 22 -17.64 -3.50 17.24
CA GLY A 22 -17.88 -3.31 18.68
C GLY A 22 -16.71 -3.87 19.48
N ARG A 23 -16.12 -3.05 20.31
CA ARG A 23 -15.02 -3.43 21.19
C ARG A 23 -15.35 -4.73 21.91
N ARG A 24 -14.66 -5.77 21.57
CA ARG A 24 -14.54 -6.92 22.45
C ARG A 24 -13.41 -6.57 23.43
N GLY A 25 -13.78 -6.21 24.65
CA GLY A 25 -12.82 -5.86 25.68
C GLY A 25 -11.80 -6.96 25.91
N GLY A 26 -10.54 -6.58 26.10
CA GLY A 26 -9.48 -7.46 26.57
C GLY A 26 -8.68 -8.21 25.52
N GLN A 27 -8.93 -8.02 24.23
CA GLN A 27 -8.08 -8.61 23.19
C GLN A 27 -6.97 -7.63 22.79
N GLU A 28 -5.76 -8.17 22.61
CA GLU A 28 -4.68 -7.43 21.99
C GLU A 28 -5.15 -6.84 20.66
N PHE A 29 -4.78 -5.58 20.42
CA PHE A 29 -5.12 -4.93 19.16
C PHE A 29 -4.32 -5.57 18.03
N ASP A 30 -4.96 -6.42 17.26
CA ASP A 30 -4.37 -6.95 16.04
C ASP A 30 -4.52 -5.92 14.93
N TRP A 31 -3.45 -5.70 14.23
CA TRP A 31 -3.41 -4.87 13.05
C TRP A 31 -3.35 -5.77 11.83
N GLN A 32 -4.13 -5.45 10.81
CA GLN A 32 -4.16 -6.22 9.58
C GLN A 32 -3.65 -5.39 8.41
N GLY A 33 -2.94 -6.05 7.50
CA GLY A 33 -2.48 -5.41 6.29
C GLY A 33 -2.46 -6.37 5.11
N VAL A 34 -2.43 -5.79 3.93
CA VAL A 34 -2.18 -6.51 2.68
C VAL A 34 -0.68 -6.56 2.47
N VAL A 35 -0.13 -7.77 2.45
CA VAL A 35 1.30 -7.97 2.23
C VAL A 35 1.57 -8.16 0.75
N PHE A 36 2.55 -7.45 0.25
CA PHE A 36 2.91 -7.43 -1.16
C PHE A 36 4.40 -7.24 -1.36
N GLU A 37 4.83 -7.39 -2.59
CA GLU A 37 6.24 -7.37 -2.95
C GLU A 37 6.46 -6.52 -4.18
N ILE A 38 7.49 -5.67 -4.14
CA ILE A 38 7.97 -4.89 -5.29
C ILE A 38 9.49 -4.99 -5.30
N GLY A 39 10.05 -5.47 -6.42
CA GLY A 39 11.49 -5.55 -6.60
C GLY A 39 12.21 -6.39 -5.54
N GLY A 40 11.51 -7.35 -4.95
CA GLY A 40 12.02 -8.18 -3.86
C GLY A 40 11.87 -7.58 -2.47
N GLN A 41 11.41 -6.34 -2.35
CA GLN A 41 11.12 -5.72 -1.07
C GLN A 41 9.72 -6.14 -0.58
N ARG A 42 9.65 -6.64 0.63
CA ARG A 42 8.39 -7.03 1.28
C ARG A 42 7.80 -5.86 2.03
N LEU A 43 6.53 -5.59 1.75
CA LEU A 43 5.81 -4.44 2.26
C LEU A 43 4.44 -4.88 2.76
N VAL A 44 3.86 -4.07 3.63
CA VAL A 44 2.49 -4.27 4.09
C VAL A 44 1.75 -2.94 4.10
N ALA A 45 0.57 -2.91 3.47
CA ALA A 45 -0.30 -1.74 3.45
C ALA A 45 -1.47 -1.94 4.41
N PRO A 46 -1.87 -0.90 5.17
CA PRO A 46 -3.00 -1.01 6.09
C PRO A 46 -4.30 -1.38 5.39
N MET A 47 -5.04 -2.35 5.95
CA MET A 47 -6.34 -2.77 5.40
C MET A 47 -7.35 -1.64 5.28
N GLY A 48 -7.27 -0.65 6.17
CA GLY A 48 -8.18 0.49 6.12
C GLY A 48 -7.98 1.39 4.91
N GLN A 49 -6.85 1.30 4.22
CA GLN A 49 -6.53 2.10 3.04
C GLN A 49 -6.64 1.32 1.73
N VAL A 50 -6.74 0.00 1.79
CA VAL A 50 -6.87 -0.87 0.63
C VAL A 50 -8.33 -1.28 0.46
N SER A 51 -8.89 -1.01 -0.71
CA SER A 51 -10.27 -1.40 -1.02
C SER A 51 -10.36 -2.84 -1.51
N GLU A 52 -9.50 -3.21 -2.47
CA GLU A 52 -9.49 -4.55 -3.04
C GLU A 52 -8.17 -4.81 -3.77
N VAL A 53 -7.96 -6.06 -4.14
CA VAL A 53 -6.83 -6.48 -4.97
C VAL A 53 -7.39 -7.09 -6.26
N LEU A 54 -6.86 -6.64 -7.39
CA LEU A 54 -7.29 -7.08 -8.70
C LEU A 54 -6.16 -7.74 -9.47
N SER A 55 -6.49 -8.70 -10.33
CA SER A 55 -5.61 -9.05 -11.45
C SER A 55 -5.51 -7.85 -12.38
N MET A 56 -4.46 -7.79 -13.20
CA MET A 56 -4.25 -6.68 -14.10
C MET A 56 -5.48 -6.49 -15.00
N PRO A 57 -6.22 -5.36 -14.88
CA PRO A 57 -7.38 -5.10 -15.72
C PRO A 57 -6.99 -4.57 -17.09
N GLU A 58 -7.94 -4.60 -18.02
CA GLU A 58 -7.79 -3.84 -19.26
C GLU A 58 -7.86 -2.34 -18.95
N TYR A 59 -7.03 -1.56 -19.64
CA TYR A 59 -6.98 -0.14 -19.44
C TYR A 59 -6.70 0.60 -20.73
N THR A 60 -7.06 1.88 -20.75
CA THR A 60 -6.78 2.78 -21.86
C THR A 60 -5.64 3.70 -21.50
N SER A 61 -4.60 3.71 -22.32
CA SER A 61 -3.46 4.62 -22.15
C SER A 61 -3.91 6.06 -22.36
N LEU A 62 -3.30 6.98 -21.61
CA LEU A 62 -3.56 8.41 -21.73
C LEU A 62 -2.37 9.10 -22.41
N PRO A 63 -2.64 10.13 -23.26
CA PRO A 63 -1.56 10.95 -23.79
C PRO A 63 -1.06 11.93 -22.74
N LEU A 64 0.18 12.40 -22.92
CA LEU A 64 0.76 13.48 -22.12
C LEU A 64 0.76 13.23 -20.62
N VAL A 65 1.00 11.98 -20.24
CA VAL A 65 1.19 11.58 -18.83
C VAL A 65 2.59 11.05 -18.62
N LYS A 66 3.04 11.10 -17.37
CA LYS A 66 4.35 10.56 -17.00
C LYS A 66 4.41 9.05 -17.22
N PRO A 67 5.61 8.49 -17.49
CA PRO A 67 5.74 7.08 -17.88
C PRO A 67 5.21 6.06 -16.88
N TRP A 68 5.18 6.40 -15.59
CA TRP A 68 4.66 5.51 -14.56
C TRP A 68 3.14 5.49 -14.50
N MET A 69 2.46 6.47 -15.12
CA MET A 69 1.00 6.48 -15.24
C MET A 69 0.61 5.61 -16.44
N LEU A 70 0.03 4.43 -16.17
CA LEU A 70 -0.31 3.48 -17.22
C LEU A 70 -1.52 3.93 -18.04
N GLY A 71 -2.57 4.40 -17.37
CA GLY A 71 -3.81 4.77 -18.01
C GLY A 71 -4.97 4.66 -17.05
N ILE A 72 -6.18 4.48 -17.60
CA ILE A 72 -7.41 4.40 -16.83
C ILE A 72 -8.14 3.11 -17.16
N ALA A 73 -8.52 2.36 -16.12
CA ALA A 73 -9.38 1.19 -16.22
C ALA A 73 -10.79 1.53 -15.73
N ASN A 74 -11.80 0.88 -16.32
CA ASN A 74 -13.16 0.98 -15.82
C ASN A 74 -13.42 -0.23 -14.90
N ILE A 75 -13.61 0.04 -13.62
CA ILE A 75 -13.90 -0.99 -12.63
C ILE A 75 -15.32 -0.76 -12.09
N ARG A 76 -16.25 -1.57 -12.54
CA ARG A 76 -17.66 -1.50 -12.14
C ARG A 76 -18.24 -0.08 -12.27
N GLY A 77 -17.94 0.58 -13.39
CA GLY A 77 -18.43 1.92 -13.69
C GLY A 77 -17.63 3.07 -13.10
N ARG A 78 -16.59 2.79 -12.31
CA ARG A 78 -15.68 3.81 -11.81
C ARG A 78 -14.39 3.82 -12.60
N LEU A 79 -13.88 5.00 -12.89
CA LEU A 79 -12.62 5.16 -13.61
C LEU A 79 -11.47 5.10 -12.62
N LEU A 80 -10.65 4.07 -12.77
CA LEU A 80 -9.50 3.80 -11.88
C LEU A 80 -8.20 4.18 -12.60
N PRO A 81 -7.52 5.26 -12.17
CA PRO A 81 -6.17 5.54 -12.66
C PRO A 81 -5.20 4.45 -12.19
N LEU A 82 -4.40 3.94 -13.12
CA LEU A 82 -3.42 2.88 -12.84
C LEU A 82 -2.01 3.44 -12.83
N THR A 83 -1.31 3.22 -11.73
CA THR A 83 0.09 3.60 -11.54
C THR A 83 0.96 2.35 -11.50
N ASP A 84 2.02 2.32 -12.32
CA ASP A 84 3.09 1.35 -12.14
C ASP A 84 3.99 1.80 -10.99
N LEU A 85 3.75 1.25 -9.81
CA LEU A 85 4.42 1.70 -8.60
C LEU A 85 5.92 1.43 -8.64
N SER A 86 6.35 0.32 -9.22
CA SER A 86 7.77 0.03 -9.38
C SER A 86 8.45 1.08 -10.27
N HIS A 87 7.79 1.49 -11.33
CA HIS A 87 8.31 2.53 -12.23
C HIS A 87 8.36 3.90 -11.52
N PHE A 88 7.30 4.25 -10.81
CA PHE A 88 7.26 5.51 -10.04
C PHE A 88 8.40 5.58 -9.03
N LEU A 89 8.66 4.48 -8.32
CA LEU A 89 9.70 4.40 -7.31
C LEU A 89 11.08 4.13 -7.90
N GLN A 90 11.17 3.88 -9.22
CA GLN A 90 12.42 3.53 -9.92
C GLN A 90 13.06 2.26 -9.35
N VAL A 91 12.23 1.29 -8.97
CA VAL A 91 12.64 -0.01 -8.50
C VAL A 91 12.37 -1.03 -9.60
N PRO A 92 13.37 -1.80 -10.05
CA PRO A 92 13.12 -2.81 -11.08
C PRO A 92 12.13 -3.87 -10.62
N SER A 93 11.10 -4.13 -11.41
CA SER A 93 10.21 -5.25 -11.17
C SER A 93 10.92 -6.56 -11.50
N ARG A 94 10.68 -7.60 -10.70
CA ARG A 94 11.16 -8.95 -10.96
C ARG A 94 10.31 -9.68 -11.98
N LEU A 95 9.08 -9.22 -12.24
CA LEU A 95 8.18 -9.81 -13.20
C LEU A 95 8.21 -9.02 -14.51
N THR A 96 8.61 -9.70 -15.59
CA THR A 96 8.70 -9.09 -16.92
C THR A 96 7.34 -8.98 -17.59
N GLN A 97 6.41 -9.89 -17.27
CA GLN A 97 5.07 -9.88 -17.83
C GLN A 97 4.10 -9.15 -16.91
N MET A 98 3.53 -8.07 -17.42
CA MET A 98 2.59 -7.23 -16.68
C MET A 98 1.34 -8.00 -16.24
N SER A 99 0.90 -8.98 -17.04
CA SER A 99 -0.27 -9.82 -16.73
C SER A 99 -0.10 -10.67 -15.45
N GLN A 100 1.14 -10.92 -15.02
CA GLN A 100 1.42 -11.66 -13.79
C GLN A 100 1.40 -10.79 -12.55
N ARG A 101 1.39 -9.48 -12.73
CA ARG A 101 1.39 -8.51 -11.64
C ARG A 101 -0.03 -8.28 -11.14
N LYS A 102 -0.15 -7.69 -9.96
CA LYS A 102 -1.43 -7.41 -9.30
C LYS A 102 -1.61 -5.93 -9.08
N VAL A 103 -2.86 -5.51 -8.99
CA VAL A 103 -3.23 -4.12 -8.69
C VAL A 103 -3.86 -4.06 -7.31
N ILE A 104 -3.30 -3.22 -6.46
CA ILE A 104 -3.88 -2.86 -5.16
C ILE A 104 -4.70 -1.60 -5.37
N VAL A 105 -6.01 -1.69 -5.10
CA VAL A 105 -6.92 -0.55 -5.26
C VAL A 105 -6.97 0.21 -3.94
N ILE A 106 -6.65 1.49 -4.02
CA ILE A 106 -6.72 2.42 -2.91
C ILE A 106 -7.98 3.25 -3.07
N ASP A 107 -8.84 3.21 -2.06
CA ASP A 107 -10.04 4.04 -2.00
C ASP A 107 -10.13 4.63 -0.60
N TYR A 108 -9.43 5.73 -0.40
CA TYR A 108 -9.26 6.32 0.91
C TYR A 108 -9.08 7.82 0.77
N ASP A 109 -9.81 8.58 1.54
CA ASP A 109 -9.69 10.04 1.66
C ASP A 109 -9.67 10.76 0.30
N ASN A 110 -10.68 10.48 -0.53
CA ASN A 110 -10.84 11.03 -1.88
C ASN A 110 -9.74 10.62 -2.86
N ASN A 111 -8.90 9.67 -2.50
CA ASN A 111 -7.92 9.09 -3.40
C ASN A 111 -8.43 7.72 -3.87
N PHE A 112 -8.72 7.63 -5.18
CA PHE A 112 -9.11 6.39 -5.83
C PHE A 112 -8.09 6.09 -6.92
N SER A 113 -7.24 5.10 -6.67
CA SER A 113 -6.18 4.74 -7.62
C SER A 113 -5.80 3.27 -7.48
N GLY A 114 -5.25 2.71 -8.56
CA GLY A 114 -4.71 1.36 -8.58
C GLY A 114 -3.19 1.40 -8.64
N LEU A 115 -2.56 0.66 -7.75
CA LEU A 115 -1.11 0.55 -7.68
C LEU A 115 -0.68 -0.83 -8.20
N LEU A 116 0.00 -0.86 -9.33
CA LEU A 116 0.55 -2.09 -9.88
C LEU A 116 1.80 -2.50 -9.10
N VAL A 117 1.76 -3.68 -8.50
CA VAL A 117 2.84 -4.27 -7.72
C VAL A 117 3.25 -5.61 -8.31
N ASP A 118 4.37 -6.18 -7.87
CA ASP A 118 4.84 -7.45 -8.43
C ASP A 118 3.95 -8.61 -8.00
N GLN A 119 3.75 -8.76 -6.69
CA GLN A 119 2.94 -9.84 -6.11
C GLN A 119 2.16 -9.34 -4.91
N VAL A 120 1.00 -9.93 -4.69
CA VAL A 120 0.26 -9.80 -3.45
C VAL A 120 0.27 -11.16 -2.77
N LEU A 121 0.80 -11.21 -1.55
CA LEU A 121 1.00 -12.45 -0.81
C LEU A 121 -0.20 -12.81 0.08
N GLY A 122 -1.11 -11.87 0.29
CA GLY A 122 -2.32 -12.08 1.07
C GLY A 122 -2.55 -11.02 2.14
N ILE A 123 -3.45 -11.35 3.05
CA ILE A 123 -3.76 -10.51 4.21
C ILE A 123 -3.11 -11.16 5.43
N GLU A 124 -2.34 -10.38 6.19
CA GLU A 124 -1.67 -10.86 7.40
C GLU A 124 -2.14 -10.06 8.61
N GLN A 125 -2.19 -10.75 9.74
CA GLN A 125 -2.44 -10.14 11.04
C GLN A 125 -1.11 -9.96 11.78
N PHE A 126 -0.94 -8.80 12.39
CA PHE A 126 0.23 -8.48 13.18
C PHE A 126 -0.19 -8.02 14.57
N THR A 127 0.63 -8.34 15.55
CA THR A 127 0.41 -7.90 16.93
C THR A 127 1.27 -6.68 17.24
N GLN A 128 0.91 -5.97 18.29
CA GLN A 128 1.69 -4.84 18.79
C GLN A 128 3.13 -5.24 19.12
N GLU A 129 3.33 -6.44 19.67
CA GLU A 129 4.65 -6.93 20.06
C GLU A 129 5.57 -7.14 18.86
N GLN A 130 5.01 -7.36 17.68
CA GLN A 130 5.76 -7.52 16.44
C GLN A 130 6.16 -6.19 15.81
N TYR A 131 5.57 -5.09 16.23
CA TYR A 131 5.85 -3.78 15.68
C TYR A 131 7.22 -3.26 16.13
N ARG A 132 7.94 -2.64 15.17
CA ARG A 132 9.21 -1.96 15.39
C ARG A 132 9.15 -0.58 14.75
N PRO A 133 9.53 0.48 15.47
CA PRO A 133 9.46 1.84 14.93
C PRO A 133 10.57 2.15 13.92
N GLU A 134 11.57 1.30 13.80
CA GLU A 134 12.70 1.52 12.90
C GLU A 134 12.21 1.68 11.45
N ALA A 135 12.58 2.80 10.85
CA ALA A 135 12.28 3.07 9.45
C ALA A 135 13.17 2.24 8.53
N ILE A 136 12.68 2.02 7.31
CA ILE A 136 13.49 1.50 6.22
C ILE A 136 14.68 2.44 5.96
N ASP A 137 15.76 1.92 5.36
CA ASP A 137 16.92 2.72 4.99
C ASP A 137 16.49 4.04 4.35
N PRO A 138 16.99 5.20 4.83
CA PRO A 138 16.64 6.50 4.26
C PRO A 138 16.96 6.64 2.77
N GLU A 139 17.90 5.85 2.26
CA GLU A 139 18.23 5.81 0.83
C GLU A 139 17.24 4.98 0.01
N SER A 140 16.38 4.22 0.65
CA SER A 140 15.38 3.40 -0.03
C SER A 140 14.33 4.28 -0.71
N PRO A 141 13.90 3.94 -1.95
CA PRO A 141 12.77 4.63 -2.59
C PRO A 141 11.46 4.55 -1.81
N PHE A 142 11.33 3.58 -0.91
CA PHE A 142 10.14 3.42 -0.07
C PHE A 142 10.15 4.32 1.17
N ALA A 143 11.28 4.91 1.51
CA ALA A 143 11.44 5.67 2.75
C ALA A 143 10.40 6.77 2.97
N PRO A 144 10.03 7.58 1.96
CA PRO A 144 9.04 8.65 2.16
C PRO A 144 7.65 8.15 2.54
N TYR A 145 7.34 6.88 2.25
CA TYR A 145 6.01 6.28 2.44
C TYR A 145 6.00 5.24 3.54
N ASN A 146 7.09 5.09 4.25
CA ASN A 146 7.28 4.07 5.28
C ASN A 146 6.86 4.57 6.66
N HIS A 147 6.22 3.69 7.44
CA HIS A 147 5.86 3.95 8.82
C HIS A 147 6.20 2.75 9.69
N GLY A 148 7.49 2.60 10.02
CA GLY A 148 7.95 1.48 10.82
C GLY A 148 7.88 0.13 10.10
N LYS A 149 7.96 -0.94 10.85
CA LYS A 149 7.90 -2.30 10.32
C LYS A 149 7.30 -3.26 11.34
N PHE A 150 6.88 -4.42 10.84
CA PHE A 150 6.56 -5.57 11.67
C PHE A 150 7.62 -6.66 11.46
N PHE A 151 8.04 -7.26 12.55
CA PHE A 151 8.91 -8.44 12.52
C PHE A 151 8.07 -9.67 12.84
N LYS A 152 7.92 -10.56 11.85
CA LYS A 152 7.11 -11.75 11.97
C LYS A 152 7.69 -12.88 11.13
N ASN A 153 7.78 -14.09 11.70
CA ASN A 153 8.33 -15.27 11.05
C ASN A 153 9.75 -15.03 10.48
N ASP A 154 10.61 -14.42 11.31
CA ASP A 154 11.98 -14.09 10.97
C ASP A 154 12.12 -13.15 9.74
N GLN A 155 11.10 -12.35 9.47
CA GLN A 155 11.09 -11.43 8.35
C GLN A 155 10.61 -10.05 8.76
N ASP A 156 11.20 -9.04 8.12
CA ASP A 156 10.76 -7.65 8.23
C ASP A 156 9.71 -7.34 7.18
N TRP A 157 8.58 -6.80 7.64
CA TRP A 157 7.50 -6.31 6.79
C TRP A 157 7.39 -4.81 6.99
N TYR A 158 7.97 -4.03 6.08
CA TYR A 158 7.92 -2.58 6.18
C TYR A 158 6.54 -2.06 5.83
N VAL A 159 6.02 -1.15 6.66
CA VAL A 159 4.70 -0.58 6.45
C VAL A 159 4.77 0.49 5.38
N PHE A 160 4.02 0.28 4.31
CA PHE A 160 3.85 1.23 3.21
C PHE A 160 2.49 1.92 3.37
N MET A 161 2.49 3.25 3.45
CA MET A 161 1.28 4.05 3.66
C MET A 161 0.83 4.68 2.35
N PRO A 162 -0.22 4.14 1.69
CA PRO A 162 -0.76 4.76 0.48
C PRO A 162 -1.18 6.21 0.66
N SER A 163 -1.61 6.58 1.86
CA SER A 163 -1.97 7.96 2.18
C SER A 163 -0.78 8.91 2.07
N LEU A 164 0.42 8.46 2.43
CA LEU A 164 1.64 9.26 2.26
C LEU A 164 2.03 9.40 0.78
N LEU A 165 1.82 8.35 0.00
CA LEU A 165 2.02 8.41 -1.45
C LEU A 165 1.07 9.45 -2.08
N ALA A 166 -0.19 9.45 -1.68
CA ALA A 166 -1.18 10.39 -2.19
C ALA A 166 -0.84 11.86 -1.87
N GLN A 167 -0.08 12.11 -0.81
CA GLN A 167 0.36 13.44 -0.43
C GLN A 167 1.63 13.89 -1.17
N ASP A 168 2.29 12.99 -1.88
CA ASP A 168 3.51 13.33 -2.64
C ASP A 168 3.11 14.10 -3.91
N PRO A 169 3.58 15.35 -4.09
CA PRO A 169 3.26 16.13 -5.29
C PRO A 169 3.71 15.45 -6.59
N ARG A 170 4.78 14.67 -6.55
CA ARG A 170 5.25 13.94 -7.75
C ARG A 170 4.24 12.89 -8.19
N TYR A 171 3.54 12.26 -7.25
CA TYR A 171 2.52 11.27 -7.53
C TYR A 171 1.21 11.91 -8.00
N SER A 172 0.78 12.98 -7.36
CA SER A 172 -0.47 13.65 -7.70
C SER A 172 -0.40 14.40 -9.04
N ASP A 173 0.79 14.77 -9.49
CA ASP A 173 0.99 15.45 -10.78
C ASP A 173 1.49 14.44 -11.83
N ALA A 174 0.54 13.71 -12.41
CA ALA A 174 0.83 12.71 -13.44
C ALA A 174 0.92 13.29 -14.87
N ALA A 175 0.60 14.57 -15.06
CA ALA A 175 0.66 15.22 -16.37
C ALA A 175 2.10 15.65 -16.70
N ILE A 176 2.43 15.61 -17.98
CA ILE A 176 3.68 16.14 -18.49
C ILE A 176 3.52 17.65 -18.76
#